data_79734be1bf333f8b30b6d94fef47e029
#
_entry.id   79734be1bf333f8b30b6d94fef47e029
#
_cell.length_a   1.000
_cell.length_b   1.000
_cell.length_c   1.000
_cell.angle_alpha   90.00
_cell.angle_beta   90.00
_cell.angle_gamma   90.00
#
_symmetry.space_group_name_H-M   'P 1'
#
loop_
_entity.id
_entity.type
_entity.pdbx_description
1 polymer ?
#
loop_
_entity_poly.entity_id
_entity_poly.type
_entity_poly.pdbx_seq_one_letter_code
_entity_poly.pdbx_strand_id
1 'polypeptide(L)'
;DQARSLFGSAGGFRFPRGGAQTSVNVEDFLRTASNGDGFGDLFGNLFGASGGRRTASRSPRRGADVEGETTISFDDAVSGTTVTMDMVSQAPCQACRGTGARAGTVPRVCSTCQGSGMHASSAGGVFEMTEPCPDCHGRGMIVEDPCQVCHGSGRAKSTKSMQIRIPAGVEDGQRIRIKGKGSPGENGGKAGDLYVKVTVRPHEIFGRDGHNLTVTVPVTFPEATLGAEVEVPTLAGTTVRLRIPAGTPNGRTFRVR
;
A
#
# COMPACT_ATOMS: atom_id res chain seq x y z
N ASP A 1 -5.44 37.38 36.21
CA ASP A 1 -4.50 38.06 37.11
C ASP A 1 -3.85 37.18 38.21
N GLN A 2 -4.06 35.83 38.15
CA GLN A 2 -3.42 34.94 39.13
C GLN A 2 -2.39 33.98 38.55
N ALA A 3 -2.08 34.06 37.27
CA ALA A 3 -1.06 33.19 36.60
C ALA A 3 0.33 33.84 36.47
N ARG A 4 0.51 35.08 36.95
CA ARG A 4 1.77 35.82 36.80
C ARG A 4 2.72 35.73 38.02
N SER A 5 2.31 35.11 39.11
CA SER A 5 3.09 35.09 40.35
C SER A 5 3.87 33.78 40.60
N LEU A 6 3.80 32.80 39.71
CA LEU A 6 4.42 31.47 39.91
C LEU A 6 5.76 31.25 39.13
N PHE A 7 6.20 32.21 38.30
CA PHE A 7 7.41 32.06 37.49
C PHE A 7 8.42 33.22 37.64
N GLY A 8 8.42 33.85 38.81
CA GLY A 8 9.35 34.89 39.13
C GLY A 8 10.37 34.47 40.19
N SER A 9 11.32 33.59 39.87
CA SER A 9 12.59 33.56 40.56
C SER A 9 13.60 32.74 39.73
N ALA A 10 14.63 33.41 39.29
CA ALA A 10 15.75 32.93 38.50
C ALA A 10 16.48 31.76 39.17
N GLY A 11 16.53 30.64 38.48
CA GLY A 11 17.42 29.54 38.76
C GLY A 11 18.14 29.16 37.46
N GLY A 12 19.27 29.81 37.19
CA GLY A 12 20.14 29.48 36.05
C GLY A 12 20.75 28.10 36.23
N PHE A 13 20.43 27.17 35.35
CA PHE A 13 21.11 25.89 35.24
C PHE A 13 22.49 26.11 34.61
N ARG A 14 23.56 25.98 35.42
CA ARG A 14 24.94 25.94 34.96
C ARG A 14 25.28 24.55 34.45
N PHE A 15 25.44 24.43 33.15
CA PHE A 15 26.08 23.27 32.55
C PHE A 15 27.61 23.35 32.65
N PRO A 16 28.33 22.27 32.95
CA PRO A 16 29.77 22.28 32.97
C PRO A 16 30.34 22.36 31.55
N ARG A 17 31.29 23.19 31.45
CA ARG A 17 32.20 23.74 30.44
C ARG A 17 32.61 22.77 29.35
N GLY A 18 32.28 23.11 28.11
CA GLY A 18 32.87 22.56 26.89
C GLY A 18 32.29 23.29 25.67
N GLY A 19 32.87 24.42 25.33
CA GLY A 19 32.99 25.15 24.06
C GLY A 19 31.76 25.20 23.13
N ALA A 20 31.14 26.35 23.14
CA ALA A 20 30.50 27.15 22.10
C ALA A 20 29.21 27.79 22.64
N GLN A 21 29.28 29.10 22.86
CA GLN A 21 28.10 29.91 23.26
C GLN A 21 27.15 30.04 22.06
N THR A 22 26.11 29.26 22.04
CA THR A 22 24.89 29.58 21.31
C THR A 22 23.82 29.87 22.36
N SER A 23 23.54 31.12 22.59
CA SER A 23 22.39 31.55 23.40
C SER A 23 21.12 31.27 22.63
N VAL A 24 20.45 30.15 22.92
CA VAL A 24 19.14 29.83 22.38
C VAL A 24 18.14 30.63 23.22
N ASN A 25 17.50 31.64 22.65
CA ASN A 25 16.45 32.40 23.29
C ASN A 25 15.23 31.50 23.49
N VAL A 26 14.85 31.28 24.74
CA VAL A 26 13.71 30.48 25.16
C VAL A 26 12.41 31.02 24.54
N GLU A 27 12.35 32.31 24.23
CA GLU A 27 11.17 32.94 23.62
C GLU A 27 10.98 32.54 22.15
N ASP A 28 12.04 32.35 21.38
CA ASP A 28 11.95 31.85 19.99
C ASP A 28 11.60 30.36 19.94
N PHE A 29 12.03 29.60 20.93
CA PHE A 29 11.67 28.19 21.09
C PHE A 29 10.18 28.00 21.43
N LEU A 30 9.63 28.84 22.32
CA LEU A 30 8.21 28.82 22.67
C LEU A 30 7.30 29.26 21.52
N ARG A 31 7.77 30.16 20.65
CA ARG A 31 7.01 30.64 19.48
C ARG A 31 6.91 29.60 18.37
N THR A 32 7.95 28.77 18.21
CA THR A 32 7.93 27.66 17.25
C THR A 32 7.11 26.45 17.75
N ALA A 33 6.95 26.30 19.06
CA ALA A 33 6.18 25.24 19.70
C ALA A 33 4.65 25.47 19.73
N SER A 34 4.16 26.65 19.36
CA SER A 34 2.72 26.96 19.38
C SER A 34 1.94 26.54 18.11
N ASN A 35 2.63 26.03 17.10
CA ASN A 35 2.00 25.47 15.89
C ASN A 35 2.07 23.93 15.89
N GLY A 36 1.11 23.32 16.60
CA GLY A 36 0.56 21.97 16.38
C GLY A 36 1.51 20.79 16.19
N ASP A 37 1.34 19.75 17.00
CA ASP A 37 1.67 18.32 16.81
C ASP A 37 3.07 17.76 17.09
N GLY A 38 4.06 18.53 17.54
CA GLY A 38 5.41 17.95 17.78
C GLY A 38 5.88 17.86 19.24
N PHE A 39 5.16 18.47 20.21
CA PHE A 39 5.69 18.66 21.57
C PHE A 39 5.58 17.42 22.46
N GLY A 40 4.62 16.55 22.23
CA GLY A 40 4.42 15.33 23.01
C GLY A 40 5.52 14.29 22.80
N ASP A 41 5.98 14.14 21.56
CA ASP A 41 7.01 13.15 21.20
C ASP A 41 8.41 13.57 21.61
N LEU A 42 8.72 14.88 21.53
CA LEU A 42 10.05 15.40 21.90
C LEU A 42 10.24 15.40 23.43
N PHE A 43 9.20 15.75 24.19
CA PHE A 43 9.24 15.76 25.66
C PHE A 43 9.22 14.35 26.24
N GLY A 44 8.48 13.43 25.62
CA GLY A 44 8.47 12.02 26.00
C GLY A 44 9.82 11.34 25.81
N ASN A 45 10.59 11.76 24.82
CA ASN A 45 11.93 11.22 24.55
C ASN A 45 13.04 11.82 25.43
N LEU A 46 12.90 13.08 25.86
CA LEU A 46 13.89 13.77 26.65
C LEU A 46 13.78 13.49 28.16
N PHE A 47 12.55 13.35 28.69
CA PHE A 47 12.30 13.11 30.11
C PHE A 47 11.93 11.66 30.46
N GLY A 48 11.70 10.79 29.49
CA GLY A 48 11.40 9.37 29.68
C GLY A 48 12.64 8.47 29.89
N ALA A 49 13.82 9.01 30.05
CA ALA A 49 15.08 8.25 30.17
C ALA A 49 15.41 7.88 31.61
N SER A 50 14.42 7.45 32.43
CA SER A 50 14.70 6.87 33.73
C SER A 50 14.16 5.44 33.78
N GLY A 51 15.08 4.44 33.62
CA GLY A 51 14.99 3.14 34.25
C GLY A 51 13.97 2.16 33.68
N GLY A 52 14.07 1.76 32.42
CA GLY A 52 13.47 0.54 31.92
C GLY A 52 14.32 -0.03 30.78
N ARG A 53 14.84 -1.24 30.94
CA ARG A 53 15.40 -2.04 29.83
C ARG A 53 14.30 -2.18 28.78
N ARG A 54 14.19 -1.20 27.88
CA ARG A 54 13.37 -1.33 26.67
C ARG A 54 14.03 -2.42 25.83
N THR A 55 13.55 -3.65 25.95
CA THR A 55 13.71 -4.61 24.87
C THR A 55 13.36 -3.85 23.61
N ALA A 56 14.32 -3.67 22.71
CA ALA A 56 14.12 -3.01 21.44
C ALA A 56 13.10 -3.83 20.64
N SER A 57 11.81 -3.60 20.90
CA SER A 57 10.74 -4.19 20.14
C SER A 57 10.86 -3.58 18.75
N ARG A 58 11.14 -4.43 17.78
CA ARG A 58 11.18 -4.02 16.37
C ARG A 58 9.88 -3.30 16.07
N SER A 59 9.97 -2.05 15.64
CA SER A 59 8.79 -1.26 15.29
C SER A 59 7.95 -1.98 14.22
N PRO A 60 6.62 -2.00 14.35
CA PRO A 60 5.74 -2.57 13.35
C PRO A 60 6.01 -1.95 11.98
N ARG A 61 6.24 -2.76 10.96
CA ARG A 61 6.42 -2.31 9.58
C ARG A 61 5.24 -2.75 8.73
N ARG A 62 4.70 -1.80 7.96
CA ARG A 62 3.63 -2.11 7.00
C ARG A 62 4.17 -3.03 5.90
N GLY A 63 3.38 -4.02 5.49
CA GLY A 63 3.68 -4.88 4.35
C GLY A 63 3.72 -4.11 3.04
N ALA A 64 4.46 -4.62 2.06
CA ALA A 64 4.52 -4.06 0.72
C ALA A 64 3.18 -4.19 0.01
N ASP A 65 2.86 -3.21 -0.82
CA ASP A 65 1.74 -3.28 -1.73
C ASP A 65 2.07 -4.28 -2.85
N VAL A 66 1.04 -4.94 -3.39
CA VAL A 66 1.16 -5.94 -4.44
C VAL A 66 0.36 -5.49 -5.64
N GLU A 67 0.91 -5.66 -6.83
CA GLU A 67 0.22 -5.40 -8.08
C GLU A 67 -0.10 -6.71 -8.79
N GLY A 68 -1.27 -6.78 -9.40
CA GLY A 68 -1.72 -7.89 -10.21
C GLY A 68 -2.50 -7.39 -11.42
N GLU A 69 -2.59 -8.23 -12.45
CA GLU A 69 -3.38 -7.96 -13.64
C GLU A 69 -4.43 -9.05 -13.82
N THR A 70 -5.59 -8.67 -14.30
CA THR A 70 -6.65 -9.60 -14.68
C THR A 70 -7.29 -9.16 -15.98
N THR A 71 -7.65 -10.15 -16.81
CA THR A 71 -8.35 -9.88 -18.06
C THR A 71 -9.77 -10.40 -17.93
N ILE A 72 -10.75 -9.56 -18.25
CA ILE A 72 -12.18 -9.90 -18.23
C ILE A 72 -12.79 -9.71 -19.60
N SER A 73 -13.99 -10.29 -19.80
CA SER A 73 -14.77 -10.05 -21.01
C SER A 73 -15.40 -8.64 -20.99
N PHE A 74 -15.85 -8.19 -22.15
CA PHE A 74 -16.58 -6.92 -22.26
C PHE A 74 -17.90 -6.96 -21.47
N ASP A 75 -18.62 -8.07 -21.53
CA ASP A 75 -19.87 -8.28 -20.80
C ASP A 75 -19.66 -8.25 -19.29
N ASP A 76 -18.61 -8.89 -18.81
CA ASP A 76 -18.21 -8.84 -17.40
C ASP A 76 -17.84 -7.42 -16.96
N ALA A 77 -17.19 -6.64 -17.84
CA ALA A 77 -16.86 -5.26 -17.54
C ALA A 77 -18.08 -4.36 -17.40
N VAL A 78 -19.12 -4.64 -18.17
CA VAL A 78 -20.40 -3.89 -18.13
C VAL A 78 -21.25 -4.30 -16.93
N SER A 79 -21.39 -5.60 -16.69
CA SER A 79 -22.28 -6.14 -15.64
C SER A 79 -21.61 -6.21 -14.26
N GLY A 80 -20.28 -6.22 -14.21
CA GLY A 80 -19.50 -6.54 -13.04
C GLY A 80 -19.37 -8.04 -12.83
N THR A 81 -18.25 -8.48 -12.30
CA THR A 81 -17.95 -9.90 -12.11
C THR A 81 -17.10 -10.14 -10.87
N THR A 82 -17.00 -11.39 -10.46
CA THR A 82 -16.07 -11.80 -9.41
C THR A 82 -15.04 -12.75 -10.01
N VAL A 83 -13.77 -12.35 -9.97
CA VAL A 83 -12.66 -13.15 -10.48
C VAL A 83 -11.83 -13.72 -9.34
N THR A 84 -11.35 -14.96 -9.52
CA THR A 84 -10.39 -15.57 -8.61
C THR A 84 -8.99 -15.30 -9.12
N MET A 85 -8.13 -14.82 -8.24
CA MET A 85 -6.76 -14.44 -8.56
C MET A 85 -5.79 -15.10 -7.60
N ASP A 86 -4.73 -15.70 -8.12
CA ASP A 86 -3.64 -16.26 -7.33
C ASP A 86 -2.54 -15.22 -7.17
N MET A 87 -2.24 -14.90 -5.92
CA MET A 87 -1.20 -13.93 -5.58
C MET A 87 -0.02 -14.61 -4.95
N VAL A 88 1.16 -14.30 -5.43
CA VAL A 88 2.41 -14.70 -4.80
C VAL A 88 2.92 -13.54 -3.96
N SER A 89 3.00 -13.73 -2.66
CA SER A 89 3.52 -12.74 -1.73
C SER A 89 4.55 -13.35 -0.79
N GLN A 90 5.41 -12.50 -0.23
CA GLN A 90 6.33 -12.91 0.84
C GLN A 90 5.54 -12.99 2.15
N ALA A 91 5.38 -14.18 2.69
CA ALA A 91 4.70 -14.42 3.96
C ALA A 91 5.66 -15.05 4.97
N PRO A 92 5.34 -15.01 6.28
CA PRO A 92 6.08 -15.79 7.26
C PRO A 92 6.15 -17.26 6.83
N CYS A 93 7.35 -17.82 6.83
CA CYS A 93 7.56 -19.19 6.41
C CYS A 93 6.75 -20.16 7.31
N GLN A 94 5.92 -20.97 6.70
CA GLN A 94 5.06 -21.91 7.44
C GLN A 94 5.86 -22.99 8.17
N ALA A 95 6.98 -23.45 7.59
CA ALA A 95 7.81 -24.49 8.16
C ALA A 95 8.49 -24.07 9.47
N CYS A 96 8.97 -22.82 9.55
CA CYS A 96 9.61 -22.28 10.76
C CYS A 96 8.77 -21.23 11.49
N ARG A 97 7.56 -20.95 11.04
CA ARG A 97 6.66 -19.93 11.59
C ARG A 97 7.29 -18.55 11.74
N GLY A 98 8.17 -18.21 10.79
CA GLY A 98 8.84 -16.92 10.75
C GLY A 98 10.14 -16.82 11.54
N THR A 99 10.55 -17.84 12.29
CA THR A 99 11.80 -17.82 13.08
C THR A 99 13.07 -17.86 12.23
N GLY A 100 13.01 -18.44 11.04
CA GLY A 100 14.16 -18.72 10.17
C GLY A 100 14.95 -19.97 10.59
N ALA A 101 14.69 -20.53 11.75
CA ALA A 101 15.38 -21.71 12.26
C ALA A 101 14.70 -23.00 11.82
N ARG A 102 15.46 -24.09 11.75
CA ARG A 102 14.94 -25.42 11.51
C ARG A 102 13.92 -25.81 12.59
N ALA A 103 12.91 -26.59 12.21
CA ALA A 103 11.91 -27.06 13.15
C ALA A 103 12.60 -27.84 14.31
N GLY A 104 12.31 -27.43 15.54
CA GLY A 104 12.93 -28.00 16.75
C GLY A 104 14.16 -27.25 17.27
N THR A 105 14.68 -26.26 16.53
CA THR A 105 15.78 -25.40 16.99
C THR A 105 15.27 -24.00 17.31
N VAL A 106 15.89 -23.35 18.31
CA VAL A 106 15.53 -22.01 18.75
C VAL A 106 16.64 -21.04 18.36
N PRO A 107 16.33 -19.94 17.67
CA PRO A 107 17.31 -18.90 17.37
C PRO A 107 17.89 -18.31 18.66
N ARG A 108 19.20 -18.04 18.67
CA ARG A 108 19.87 -17.37 19.80
C ARG A 108 19.85 -15.87 19.63
N VAL A 109 19.75 -15.14 20.73
CA VAL A 109 19.93 -13.67 20.69
C VAL A 109 21.35 -13.37 20.26
N CYS A 110 21.50 -12.47 19.29
CA CYS A 110 22.82 -12.03 18.83
C CYS A 110 23.59 -11.36 19.97
N SER A 111 24.77 -11.88 20.29
CA SER A 111 25.61 -11.35 21.37
C SER A 111 26.13 -9.96 21.08
N THR A 112 26.41 -9.64 19.82
CA THR A 112 26.98 -8.37 19.37
C THR A 112 26.01 -7.21 19.51
N CYS A 113 24.75 -7.38 19.12
CA CYS A 113 23.73 -6.33 19.22
C CYS A 113 22.72 -6.57 20.34
N GLN A 114 22.86 -7.63 21.11
CA GLN A 114 21.95 -8.01 22.21
C GLN A 114 20.48 -8.01 21.83
N GLY A 115 20.19 -8.39 20.58
CA GLY A 115 18.83 -8.47 20.04
C GLY A 115 18.31 -7.22 19.33
N SER A 116 19.04 -6.08 19.39
CA SER A 116 18.61 -4.83 18.73
C SER A 116 18.62 -4.91 17.21
N GLY A 117 19.47 -5.77 16.63
CA GLY A 117 19.68 -5.86 15.19
C GLY A 117 20.55 -4.74 14.62
N MET A 118 20.91 -3.75 15.43
CA MET A 118 21.68 -2.58 15.02
C MET A 118 22.96 -2.50 15.82
N HIS A 119 23.99 -1.98 15.20
CA HIS A 119 25.28 -1.69 15.83
C HIS A 119 25.57 -0.20 15.65
N ALA A 120 25.96 0.45 16.72
CA ALA A 120 26.40 1.84 16.67
C ALA A 120 27.87 1.87 16.29
N SER A 121 28.20 2.47 15.16
CA SER A 121 29.59 2.74 14.75
C SER A 121 29.90 4.21 14.95
N SER A 122 30.96 4.50 15.70
CA SER A 122 31.43 5.87 15.91
C SER A 122 32.44 6.22 14.81
N ALA A 123 31.97 6.88 13.76
CA ALA A 123 32.87 7.45 12.76
C ALA A 123 33.36 8.84 13.25
N GLY A 124 34.54 8.90 13.80
CA GLY A 124 35.22 10.18 14.11
C GLY A 124 34.75 10.95 15.34
N GLY A 125 34.07 10.32 16.30
CA GLY A 125 33.85 10.89 17.64
C GLY A 125 32.75 11.94 17.81
N VAL A 126 32.01 12.32 16.74
CA VAL A 126 30.98 13.36 16.82
C VAL A 126 29.61 12.87 16.32
N PHE A 127 29.59 11.86 15.44
CA PHE A 127 28.36 11.31 14.91
C PHE A 127 28.30 9.79 15.14
N GLU A 128 27.27 9.32 15.82
CA GLU A 128 26.96 7.91 16.00
C GLU A 128 26.05 7.47 14.85
N MET A 129 26.59 6.69 13.92
CA MET A 129 25.80 6.11 12.84
C MET A 129 25.33 4.72 13.27
N THR A 130 24.05 4.47 13.14
CA THR A 130 23.45 3.18 13.45
C THR A 130 23.40 2.34 12.16
N GLU A 131 24.15 1.24 12.13
CA GLU A 131 24.22 0.32 11.01
C GLU A 131 23.60 -1.03 11.37
N PRO A 132 23.10 -1.82 10.38
CA PRO A 132 22.69 -3.19 10.64
C PRO A 132 23.85 -4.00 11.23
N CYS A 133 23.59 -4.73 12.31
CA CYS A 133 24.59 -5.57 12.96
C CYS A 133 25.19 -6.56 11.95
N PRO A 134 26.53 -6.63 11.81
CA PRO A 134 27.21 -7.47 10.82
C PRO A 134 26.94 -8.96 11.06
N ASP A 135 26.81 -9.41 12.30
CA ASP A 135 26.67 -10.83 12.63
C ASP A 135 25.25 -11.36 12.38
N CYS A 136 24.23 -10.59 12.69
CA CYS A 136 22.84 -11.00 12.52
C CYS A 136 22.15 -10.33 11.33
N HIS A 137 22.87 -9.47 10.59
CA HIS A 137 22.33 -8.74 9.42
C HIS A 137 21.00 -8.03 9.73
N GLY A 138 20.92 -7.35 10.85
CA GLY A 138 19.74 -6.62 11.26
C GLY A 138 18.65 -7.45 11.93
N ARG A 139 18.80 -8.77 12.06
CA ARG A 139 17.78 -9.65 12.62
C ARG A 139 17.72 -9.66 14.15
N GLY A 140 18.78 -9.28 14.84
CA GLY A 140 18.88 -9.38 16.28
C GLY A 140 19.02 -10.80 16.84
N MET A 141 18.88 -11.82 15.97
CA MET A 141 18.97 -13.24 16.30
C MET A 141 19.88 -13.95 15.32
N ILE A 142 20.64 -14.95 15.82
CA ILE A 142 21.50 -15.83 15.04
C ILE A 142 20.81 -17.19 14.95
N VAL A 143 20.74 -17.72 13.75
CA VAL A 143 20.17 -19.04 13.44
C VAL A 143 21.33 -19.97 13.11
N GLU A 144 21.63 -20.93 13.98
CA GLU A 144 22.69 -21.92 13.76
C GLU A 144 22.29 -22.93 12.68
N ASP A 145 21.04 -23.45 12.78
CA ASP A 145 20.46 -24.36 11.82
C ASP A 145 19.38 -23.66 11.00
N PRO A 146 19.67 -23.22 9.78
CA PRO A 146 18.70 -22.51 8.97
C PRO A 146 17.56 -23.42 8.48
N CYS A 147 16.35 -22.90 8.46
CA CYS A 147 15.20 -23.58 7.89
C CYS A 147 15.43 -23.90 6.40
N GLN A 148 15.23 -25.13 5.98
CA GLN A 148 15.45 -25.58 4.61
C GLN A 148 14.54 -24.92 3.57
N VAL A 149 13.36 -24.43 3.98
CA VAL A 149 12.37 -23.80 3.09
C VAL A 149 12.69 -22.33 2.85
N CYS A 150 13.08 -21.58 3.87
CA CYS A 150 13.33 -20.14 3.76
C CYS A 150 14.82 -19.77 3.89
N HIS A 151 15.70 -20.74 4.05
CA HIS A 151 17.16 -20.55 4.15
C HIS A 151 17.54 -19.48 5.19
N GLY A 152 16.87 -19.54 6.33
CA GLY A 152 17.13 -18.61 7.44
C GLY A 152 16.41 -17.27 7.38
N SER A 153 15.76 -16.91 6.26
CA SER A 153 15.10 -15.60 6.12
C SER A 153 13.84 -15.43 6.99
N GLY A 154 13.23 -16.53 7.44
CA GLY A 154 11.96 -16.52 8.15
C GLY A 154 10.75 -16.24 7.24
N ARG A 155 10.95 -15.94 5.96
CA ARG A 155 9.90 -15.63 4.99
C ARG A 155 10.03 -16.55 3.79
N ALA A 156 8.90 -16.93 3.21
CA ALA A 156 8.85 -17.76 2.01
C ALA A 156 7.78 -17.21 1.05
N LYS A 157 7.92 -17.56 -0.21
CA LYS A 157 6.87 -17.30 -1.19
C LYS A 157 5.62 -18.08 -0.79
N SER A 158 4.50 -17.42 -0.68
CA SER A 158 3.19 -18.01 -0.39
C SER A 158 2.24 -17.60 -1.50
N THR A 159 1.61 -18.59 -2.12
CA THR A 159 0.52 -18.37 -3.07
C THR A 159 -0.79 -18.36 -2.31
N LYS A 160 -1.57 -17.31 -2.49
CA LYS A 160 -2.87 -17.15 -1.87
C LYS A 160 -3.91 -16.83 -2.94
N SER A 161 -4.89 -17.72 -3.10
CA SER A 161 -6.05 -17.47 -3.96
C SER A 161 -7.04 -16.58 -3.25
N MET A 162 -7.53 -15.56 -3.95
CA MET A 162 -8.58 -14.71 -3.42
C MET A 162 -9.59 -14.32 -4.49
N GLN A 163 -10.83 -14.14 -4.06
CA GLN A 163 -11.90 -13.64 -4.89
C GLN A 163 -11.93 -12.11 -4.84
N ILE A 164 -11.95 -11.50 -6.01
CA ILE A 164 -11.95 -10.05 -6.20
C ILE A 164 -13.21 -9.67 -6.94
N ARG A 165 -14.01 -8.80 -6.34
CA ARG A 165 -15.20 -8.27 -6.99
C ARG A 165 -14.82 -7.06 -7.83
N ILE A 166 -15.05 -7.15 -9.12
CA ILE A 166 -14.90 -6.06 -10.08
C ILE A 166 -16.25 -5.37 -10.23
N PRO A 167 -16.35 -4.06 -10.00
CA PRO A 167 -17.62 -3.34 -10.13
C PRO A 167 -18.07 -3.26 -11.57
N ALA A 168 -19.38 -3.15 -11.78
CA ALA A 168 -19.95 -2.89 -13.08
C ALA A 168 -19.47 -1.55 -13.64
N GLY A 169 -19.25 -1.50 -14.95
CA GLY A 169 -18.80 -0.30 -15.63
C GLY A 169 -17.29 -0.01 -15.51
N VAL A 170 -16.47 -0.99 -15.15
CA VAL A 170 -15.01 -0.83 -15.11
C VAL A 170 -14.46 -0.54 -16.51
N GLU A 171 -13.47 0.36 -16.60
CA GLU A 171 -12.83 0.73 -17.86
C GLU A 171 -11.56 -0.09 -18.11
N ASP A 172 -11.16 -0.21 -19.38
CA ASP A 172 -9.89 -0.85 -19.72
C ASP A 172 -8.73 -0.10 -19.10
N GLY A 173 -7.76 -0.84 -18.53
CA GLY A 173 -6.62 -0.28 -17.82
C GLY A 173 -6.91 0.28 -16.43
N GLN A 174 -8.15 0.24 -15.95
CA GLN A 174 -8.53 0.76 -14.64
C GLN A 174 -7.85 -0.03 -13.52
N ARG A 175 -7.31 0.68 -12.51
CA ARG A 175 -6.70 0.10 -11.31
C ARG A 175 -7.69 0.10 -10.15
N ILE A 176 -7.93 -1.08 -9.60
CA ILE A 176 -8.81 -1.30 -8.45
C ILE A 176 -7.92 -1.56 -7.23
N ARG A 177 -8.09 -0.76 -6.17
CA ARG A 177 -7.38 -0.92 -4.90
C ARG A 177 -8.20 -1.73 -3.92
N ILE A 178 -7.60 -2.78 -3.37
CA ILE A 178 -8.19 -3.63 -2.34
C ILE A 178 -7.34 -3.51 -1.07
N LYS A 179 -7.89 -2.83 -0.08
CA LYS A 179 -7.18 -2.50 1.17
C LYS A 179 -6.81 -3.76 1.96
N GLY A 180 -5.57 -3.79 2.47
CA GLY A 180 -5.09 -4.84 3.36
C GLY A 180 -4.94 -6.23 2.73
N LYS A 181 -4.92 -6.32 1.39
CA LYS A 181 -4.76 -7.57 0.64
C LYS A 181 -3.39 -7.72 -0.04
N GLY A 182 -2.45 -6.81 0.24
CA GLY A 182 -1.05 -6.92 -0.17
C GLY A 182 -0.24 -7.89 0.70
N SER A 183 1.06 -7.73 0.72
CA SER A 183 1.96 -8.54 1.55
C SER A 183 1.70 -8.33 3.03
N PRO A 184 1.83 -9.36 3.88
CA PRO A 184 1.69 -9.21 5.32
C PRO A 184 2.79 -8.31 5.88
N GLY A 185 2.44 -7.50 6.88
CA GLY A 185 3.38 -6.65 7.59
C GLY A 185 4.36 -7.45 8.45
N GLU A 186 5.35 -6.74 8.99
CA GLU A 186 6.37 -7.28 9.89
C GLU A 186 6.15 -6.76 11.31
N ASN A 187 6.53 -7.57 12.30
CA ASN A 187 6.46 -7.22 13.73
C ASN A 187 5.07 -6.71 14.17
N GLY A 188 3.99 -7.31 13.66
CA GLY A 188 2.63 -6.86 13.95
C GLY A 188 2.15 -5.67 13.12
N GLY A 189 2.91 -5.26 12.11
CA GLY A 189 2.50 -4.20 11.17
C GLY A 189 1.32 -4.62 10.30
N LYS A 190 0.58 -3.63 9.79
CA LYS A 190 -0.55 -3.85 8.90
C LYS A 190 -0.08 -4.41 7.54
N ALA A 191 -0.92 -5.23 6.90
CA ALA A 191 -0.67 -5.66 5.52
C ALA A 191 -0.69 -4.46 4.56
N GLY A 192 0.00 -4.60 3.44
CA GLY A 192 -0.10 -3.69 2.30
C GLY A 192 -1.43 -3.80 1.57
N ASP A 193 -1.59 -3.08 0.50
CA ASP A 193 -2.77 -3.11 -0.36
C ASP A 193 -2.49 -3.90 -1.65
N LEU A 194 -3.56 -4.40 -2.26
CA LEU A 194 -3.50 -5.01 -3.58
C LEU A 194 -4.07 -4.04 -4.61
N TYR A 195 -3.33 -3.82 -5.68
CA TYR A 195 -3.77 -3.06 -6.84
C TYR A 195 -3.95 -4.03 -8.01
N VAL A 196 -5.16 -4.08 -8.53
CA VAL A 196 -5.50 -4.94 -9.67
C VAL A 196 -5.75 -4.04 -10.87
N LYS A 197 -4.93 -4.21 -11.91
CA LYS A 197 -5.14 -3.61 -13.22
C LYS A 197 -6.09 -4.51 -14.01
N VAL A 198 -7.20 -3.95 -14.44
CA VAL A 198 -8.21 -4.68 -15.22
C VAL A 198 -7.97 -4.40 -16.69
N THR A 199 -7.80 -5.46 -17.47
CA THR A 199 -7.75 -5.41 -18.93
C THR A 199 -9.05 -5.96 -19.48
N VAL A 200 -9.76 -5.18 -20.29
CA VAL A 200 -11.04 -5.57 -20.89
C VAL A 200 -10.79 -6.04 -22.31
N ARG A 201 -11.21 -7.28 -22.62
CA ARG A 201 -11.15 -7.78 -23.99
C ARG A 201 -12.13 -7.00 -24.87
N PRO A 202 -11.73 -6.56 -26.08
CA PRO A 202 -12.66 -5.93 -27.00
C PRO A 202 -13.77 -6.90 -27.40
N HIS A 203 -14.96 -6.36 -27.60
CA HIS A 203 -16.09 -7.12 -28.11
C HIS A 203 -16.16 -6.97 -29.65
N GLU A 204 -16.64 -8.00 -30.36
CA GLU A 204 -16.68 -8.01 -31.83
C GLU A 204 -17.60 -6.96 -32.41
N ILE A 205 -18.71 -6.69 -31.74
CA ILE A 205 -19.80 -5.83 -32.24
C ILE A 205 -19.89 -4.53 -31.45
N PHE A 206 -19.69 -4.61 -30.11
CA PHE A 206 -19.89 -3.47 -29.21
C PHE A 206 -18.58 -2.77 -28.89
N GLY A 207 -18.65 -1.45 -28.98
CA GLY A 207 -17.65 -0.56 -28.40
C GLY A 207 -18.16 0.15 -27.17
N ARG A 208 -17.31 0.92 -26.54
CA ARG A 208 -17.66 1.73 -25.39
C ARG A 208 -17.09 3.15 -25.54
N ASP A 209 -17.93 4.13 -25.21
CA ASP A 209 -17.55 5.53 -25.14
C ASP A 209 -18.04 6.08 -23.78
N GLY A 210 -17.11 6.16 -22.81
CA GLY A 210 -17.40 6.48 -21.43
C GLY A 210 -18.41 5.50 -20.80
N HIS A 211 -19.60 6.00 -20.48
CA HIS A 211 -20.68 5.19 -19.91
C HIS A 211 -21.68 4.66 -20.96
N ASN A 212 -21.47 4.95 -22.24
CA ASN A 212 -22.34 4.53 -23.30
C ASN A 212 -21.75 3.32 -24.05
N LEU A 213 -22.62 2.40 -24.44
CA LEU A 213 -22.28 1.35 -25.39
C LEU A 213 -22.49 1.87 -26.81
N THR A 214 -21.61 1.54 -27.71
CA THR A 214 -21.70 1.90 -29.12
C THR A 214 -21.75 0.65 -29.98
N VAL A 215 -22.56 0.67 -31.03
CA VAL A 215 -22.64 -0.38 -32.04
C VAL A 215 -22.78 0.25 -33.42
N THR A 216 -22.05 -0.28 -34.40
CA THR A 216 -22.18 0.16 -35.79
C THR A 216 -23.10 -0.80 -36.51
N VAL A 217 -24.21 -0.27 -37.03
CA VAL A 217 -25.21 -1.05 -37.75
C VAL A 217 -25.12 -0.67 -39.24
N PRO A 218 -24.81 -1.62 -40.12
CA PRO A 218 -24.83 -1.39 -41.56
C PRO A 218 -26.28 -1.21 -42.05
N VAL A 219 -26.52 -0.19 -42.85
CA VAL A 219 -27.79 0.06 -43.49
C VAL A 219 -27.61 0.20 -44.98
N THR A 220 -28.58 -0.19 -45.79
CA THR A 220 -28.52 -0.06 -47.22
C THR A 220 -28.84 1.38 -47.65
N PHE A 221 -28.45 1.75 -48.89
CA PHE A 221 -28.73 3.08 -49.44
C PHE A 221 -30.24 3.39 -49.49
N PRO A 222 -31.15 2.49 -49.94
CA PRO A 222 -32.56 2.74 -49.91
C PRO A 222 -33.11 2.99 -48.49
N GLU A 223 -32.65 2.24 -47.52
CA GLU A 223 -33.07 2.41 -46.10
C GLU A 223 -32.63 3.78 -45.56
N ALA A 224 -31.43 4.24 -45.91
CA ALA A 224 -30.95 5.54 -45.49
C ALA A 224 -31.71 6.71 -46.17
N THR A 225 -32.10 6.54 -47.43
CA THR A 225 -32.76 7.61 -48.20
C THR A 225 -34.27 7.70 -47.95
N LEU A 226 -34.94 6.58 -47.85
CA LEU A 226 -36.40 6.51 -47.66
C LEU A 226 -36.81 6.43 -46.18
N GLY A 227 -35.86 6.09 -45.33
CA GLY A 227 -36.11 5.75 -43.92
C GLY A 227 -36.53 4.29 -43.76
N ALA A 228 -36.15 3.70 -42.64
CA ALA A 228 -36.46 2.29 -42.36
C ALA A 228 -36.54 2.05 -40.84
N GLU A 229 -37.08 0.92 -40.49
CA GLU A 229 -36.91 0.36 -39.14
C GLU A 229 -35.87 -0.75 -39.19
N VAL A 230 -34.80 -0.60 -38.41
CA VAL A 230 -33.72 -1.57 -38.31
C VAL A 230 -33.67 -2.19 -36.93
N GLU A 231 -33.31 -3.45 -36.87
CA GLU A 231 -33.13 -4.15 -35.61
C GLU A 231 -31.68 -4.01 -35.18
N VAL A 232 -31.51 -3.49 -33.97
CA VAL A 232 -30.19 -3.25 -33.36
C VAL A 232 -29.99 -4.24 -32.22
N PRO A 233 -28.91 -5.03 -32.22
CA PRO A 233 -28.65 -5.94 -31.14
C PRO A 233 -28.32 -5.17 -29.85
N THR A 234 -28.69 -5.76 -28.71
CA THR A 234 -28.30 -5.29 -27.38
C THR A 234 -27.34 -6.28 -26.75
N LEU A 235 -26.56 -5.84 -25.78
CA LEU A 235 -25.61 -6.70 -25.05
C LEU A 235 -26.33 -7.86 -24.30
N ALA A 236 -27.59 -7.68 -23.95
CA ALA A 236 -28.41 -8.72 -23.32
C ALA A 236 -28.89 -9.80 -24.28
N GLY A 237 -28.50 -9.75 -25.57
CA GLY A 237 -28.92 -10.72 -26.59
C GLY A 237 -30.33 -10.47 -27.17
N THR A 238 -30.99 -9.40 -26.76
CA THR A 238 -32.29 -8.97 -27.34
C THR A 238 -32.04 -7.96 -28.47
N THR A 239 -33.03 -7.76 -29.35
CA THR A 239 -32.98 -6.73 -30.38
C THR A 239 -33.93 -5.57 -30.05
N VAL A 240 -33.53 -4.35 -30.38
CA VAL A 240 -34.36 -3.14 -30.27
C VAL A 240 -34.59 -2.57 -31.66
N ARG A 241 -35.82 -2.20 -31.97
CA ARG A 241 -36.16 -1.56 -33.25
C ARG A 241 -35.84 -0.07 -33.18
N LEU A 242 -35.00 0.37 -34.10
CA LEU A 242 -34.61 1.75 -34.26
C LEU A 242 -35.18 2.28 -35.58
N ARG A 243 -35.94 3.37 -35.51
CA ARG A 243 -36.43 4.05 -36.71
C ARG A 243 -35.40 5.02 -37.23
N ILE A 244 -34.97 4.80 -38.45
CA ILE A 244 -34.05 5.69 -39.19
C ILE A 244 -34.89 6.65 -40.01
N PRO A 245 -34.73 8.00 -39.82
CA PRO A 245 -35.41 9.00 -40.65
C PRO A 245 -34.93 8.98 -42.10
N ALA A 246 -35.80 9.33 -43.01
CA ALA A 246 -35.42 9.52 -44.41
C ALA A 246 -34.33 10.59 -44.54
N GLY A 247 -33.37 10.36 -45.46
CA GLY A 247 -32.25 11.27 -45.70
C GLY A 247 -31.18 11.23 -44.62
N THR A 248 -31.03 10.13 -43.89
CA THR A 248 -29.99 9.97 -42.89
C THR A 248 -28.61 9.85 -43.53
N PRO A 249 -27.67 10.76 -43.23
CA PRO A 249 -26.31 10.68 -43.76
C PRO A 249 -25.50 9.55 -43.12
N ASN A 250 -24.47 9.06 -43.85
CA ASN A 250 -23.57 8.03 -43.33
C ASN A 250 -22.84 8.52 -42.07
N GLY A 251 -22.63 7.63 -41.11
CA GLY A 251 -21.97 7.94 -39.83
C GLY A 251 -22.84 8.69 -38.82
N ARG A 252 -24.13 8.83 -39.05
CA ARG A 252 -25.06 9.45 -38.09
C ARG A 252 -25.20 8.60 -36.87
N THR A 253 -25.03 9.18 -35.67
CA THR A 253 -25.22 8.53 -34.39
C THR A 253 -26.66 8.75 -33.86
N PHE A 254 -27.31 7.68 -33.45
CA PHE A 254 -28.59 7.70 -32.77
C PHE A 254 -28.43 7.18 -31.35
N ARG A 255 -29.14 7.79 -30.41
CA ARG A 255 -29.14 7.34 -29.00
C ARG A 255 -30.43 6.62 -28.69
N VAL A 256 -30.25 5.38 -28.26
CA VAL A 256 -31.33 4.52 -27.72
C VAL A 256 -31.19 4.47 -26.21
N ARG A 257 -32.30 4.56 -25.50
CA ARG A 257 -32.33 4.50 -24.03
C ARG A 257 -33.00 3.23 -23.58
#